data_d405189d6731f01bc6b7f13b0443c400
#
_entry.id   d405189d6731f01bc6b7f13b0443c400
#
_cell.length_a   1.000
_cell.length_b   1.000
_cell.length_c   1.000
_cell.angle_alpha   90.00
_cell.angle_beta   90.00
_cell.angle_gamma   90.00
#
_symmetry.space_group_name_H-M   'P 1'
#
loop_
_entity.id
_entity.type
_entity.pdbx_description
1 polymer ?
#
loop_
_entity_poly.entity_id
_entity_poly.type
_entity_poly.pdbx_seq_one_letter_code
_entity_poly.pdbx_strand_id
1 'polypeptide(L)'
;MCCLCLSVYYAVPRCPILTNERRRRILFFGPSLFKWSITYIFPVKMRVSLQYVLFCSLSISSAEAEAKAPLKHLAPETCPWNPTIHKLRPPACASPDFIRRLVLPPSSSSSSWSGPEHCVNGTCVFSHAAQNGGIALITSPQHAEIIQEYAVEVDGGAHPPPFYAEEIEKKGIGLRASRPIVKGEVLMVRAPTLVTQVEAFAELEVGVRDMMYDIAIARLPKNRRDAFLTQMGRDVHDKINTNSFQFFVHGAGEKGIGHLGCYPDVAKMNHDCRPNVHYRITNATITTIASRDIQRGEELTVSYVDVFLPSKERKERIRTWGFECACALCQGPKNETVASDKRLRRIAQLKADLNNFKEMKVTAETGVEYTALHEEEGLHAHLGSAYTRAALNFALFGDEKRSREYALRAAEELSLEKGPESGDAWAMRGLAEDPGAHWTWGKRREVQK
;
A
#
# COMPACT_ATOMS: atom_id res chain seq x y z
N MET A 1 -11.42 28.55 12.90
CA MET A 1 -11.26 27.39 13.79
C MET A 1 -10.92 26.18 12.88
N CYS A 2 -9.64 26.04 12.55
CA CYS A 2 -9.17 24.93 11.74
C CYS A 2 -8.82 23.77 12.66
N CYS A 3 -9.56 22.68 12.56
CA CYS A 3 -9.16 21.39 13.14
C CYS A 3 -8.01 20.84 12.31
N LEU A 4 -6.79 20.93 12.85
CA LEU A 4 -5.65 20.14 12.38
C LEU A 4 -5.90 18.71 12.80
N CYS A 5 -6.42 17.89 11.89
CA CYS A 5 -6.40 16.44 12.04
C CYS A 5 -4.98 15.94 11.78
N LEU A 6 -4.21 15.79 12.86
CA LEU A 6 -3.07 14.87 12.86
C LEU A 6 -3.65 13.49 12.59
N SER A 7 -3.34 12.91 11.45
CA SER A 7 -3.66 11.51 11.15
C SER A 7 -2.87 10.61 12.10
N VAL A 8 -3.35 10.52 13.33
CA VAL A 8 -2.92 9.48 14.26
C VAL A 8 -3.62 8.21 13.80
N TYR A 9 -2.90 7.31 13.21
CA TYR A 9 -3.33 5.92 13.06
C TYR A 9 -3.60 5.36 14.45
N TYR A 10 -4.85 5.03 14.73
CA TYR A 10 -5.52 4.48 15.89
C TYR A 10 -6.46 5.44 16.62
N ALA A 11 -7.70 5.46 16.18
CA ALA A 11 -8.82 5.78 17.04
C ALA A 11 -9.92 4.76 16.78
N VAL A 12 -10.15 3.90 17.73
CA VAL A 12 -11.30 2.96 17.79
C VAL A 12 -12.50 3.76 18.30
N PRO A 13 -13.62 3.85 17.57
CA PRO A 13 -14.85 4.34 18.14
C PRO A 13 -15.46 3.25 19.05
N ARG A 14 -15.64 3.55 20.32
CA ARG A 14 -16.46 2.74 21.25
C ARG A 14 -17.94 2.92 20.87
N CYS A 15 -18.60 1.84 20.54
CA CYS A 15 -20.06 1.76 20.50
C CYS A 15 -20.62 1.81 21.95
N PRO A 16 -21.70 2.53 22.25
CA PRO A 16 -22.31 2.52 23.57
C PRO A 16 -23.06 1.20 23.80
N ILE A 17 -22.63 0.47 24.83
CA ILE A 17 -23.33 -0.72 25.32
C ILE A 17 -24.46 -0.24 26.22
N LEU A 18 -25.70 -0.61 25.86
CA LEU A 18 -26.86 -0.55 26.74
C LEU A 18 -26.71 -1.64 27.83
N THR A 19 -26.71 -1.17 29.05
CA THR A 19 -26.76 -2.01 30.25
C THR A 19 -28.10 -2.71 30.39
N ASN A 20 -28.08 -4.02 30.61
CA ASN A 20 -29.10 -4.64 31.49
C ASN A 20 -28.52 -5.84 32.21
N GLU A 21 -28.59 -5.76 33.53
CA GLU A 21 -28.17 -6.80 34.50
C GLU A 21 -29.03 -8.03 34.41
N ARG A 22 -28.44 -9.22 34.52
CA ARG A 22 -28.85 -10.27 35.46
C ARG A 22 -27.79 -11.35 35.61
N ARG A 23 -27.38 -11.54 36.84
CA ARG A 23 -26.49 -12.61 37.34
C ARG A 23 -27.07 -14.00 37.07
N ARG A 24 -26.21 -14.96 36.65
CA ARG A 24 -26.17 -16.34 37.22
C ARG A 24 -24.81 -16.96 36.97
N ARG A 25 -24.17 -17.42 38.05
CA ARG A 25 -22.95 -18.26 38.04
C ARG A 25 -23.31 -19.65 37.53
N ILE A 26 -22.50 -20.21 36.65
CA ILE A 26 -22.27 -21.65 36.54
C ILE A 26 -20.81 -21.87 36.19
N LEU A 27 -20.11 -22.60 37.06
CA LEU A 27 -18.77 -23.15 36.84
C LEU A 27 -18.89 -24.39 35.95
N PHE A 28 -18.09 -24.49 34.90
CA PHE A 28 -17.70 -25.78 34.34
C PHE A 28 -16.29 -25.72 33.74
N PHE A 29 -15.53 -26.76 34.04
CA PHE A 29 -14.15 -27.04 33.62
C PHE A 29 -14.07 -27.50 32.17
N GLY A 30 -13.01 -27.02 31.43
CA GLY A 30 -12.23 -27.48 30.28
C GLY A 30 -12.90 -28.33 29.18
N PRO A 31 -12.30 -28.55 28.06
CA PRO A 31 -10.85 -28.54 27.74
C PRO A 31 -10.46 -27.68 26.49
N SER A 32 -9.16 -27.60 26.30
CA SER A 32 -8.42 -27.01 25.21
C SER A 32 -9.07 -27.16 23.82
N LEU A 33 -9.43 -26.03 23.20
CA LEU A 33 -9.75 -25.95 21.81
C LEU A 33 -8.64 -25.16 21.07
N PHE A 34 -7.95 -25.87 20.22
CA PHE A 34 -7.08 -25.31 19.18
C PHE A 34 -7.85 -24.27 18.38
N LYS A 35 -7.50 -22.99 18.54
CA LYS A 35 -7.93 -21.94 17.61
C LYS A 35 -7.12 -22.07 16.33
N TRP A 36 -7.67 -22.66 15.30
CA TRP A 36 -7.23 -22.48 13.94
C TRP A 36 -7.65 -21.06 13.50
N SER A 37 -6.74 -20.11 13.61
CA SER A 37 -6.90 -18.84 12.90
C SER A 37 -6.51 -19.11 11.44
N ILE A 38 -7.50 -19.28 10.58
CA ILE A 38 -7.27 -19.23 9.14
C ILE A 38 -7.01 -17.76 8.79
N THR A 39 -5.75 -17.38 8.83
CA THR A 39 -5.30 -16.09 8.32
C THR A 39 -5.15 -16.25 6.82
N TYR A 40 -6.11 -15.76 6.05
CA TYR A 40 -5.89 -15.55 4.62
C TYR A 40 -4.81 -14.47 4.49
N ILE A 41 -3.60 -14.91 4.22
CA ILE A 41 -2.46 -14.04 4.03
C ILE A 41 -2.43 -13.72 2.54
N PHE A 42 -2.86 -12.51 2.18
CA PHE A 42 -2.71 -11.99 0.82
C PHE A 42 -1.26 -11.56 0.61
N PRO A 43 -0.56 -12.07 -0.41
CA PRO A 43 0.77 -11.62 -0.78
C PRO A 43 0.71 -10.30 -1.59
N VAL A 44 -0.03 -9.31 -1.12
CA VAL A 44 -0.04 -7.99 -1.70
C VAL A 44 0.99 -7.14 -0.97
N LYS A 45 1.67 -6.24 -1.68
CA LYS A 45 2.54 -5.21 -1.09
C LYS A 45 1.67 -4.23 -0.28
N MET A 46 0.90 -4.75 0.68
CA MET A 46 -0.18 -4.06 1.39
C MET A 46 0.10 -3.94 2.87
N ARG A 47 -0.18 -2.77 3.41
CA ARG A 47 -0.48 -2.57 4.82
C ARG A 47 -1.99 -2.68 5.02
N VAL A 48 -2.55 -3.87 5.15
CA VAL A 48 -3.92 -4.04 5.62
C VAL A 48 -3.91 -4.86 6.89
N SER A 49 -4.38 -4.29 7.97
CA SER A 49 -4.74 -5.05 9.15
C SER A 49 -6.11 -5.70 8.89
N LEU A 50 -6.09 -6.96 8.52
CA LEU A 50 -7.28 -7.78 8.22
C LEU A 50 -8.18 -8.02 9.44
N GLN A 51 -7.93 -7.36 10.57
CA GLN A 51 -8.74 -7.54 11.78
C GLN A 51 -10.16 -6.96 11.68
N TYR A 52 -10.47 -6.19 10.63
CA TYR A 52 -11.81 -5.57 10.49
C TYR A 52 -12.80 -6.36 9.64
N VAL A 53 -12.36 -7.31 8.81
CA VAL A 53 -13.29 -8.07 7.94
C VAL A 53 -13.93 -9.26 8.66
N LEU A 54 -13.35 -9.74 9.75
CA LEU A 54 -13.82 -10.97 10.44
C LEU A 54 -14.87 -10.74 11.53
N PHE A 55 -15.20 -9.50 11.91
CA PHE A 55 -16.20 -9.24 12.94
C PHE A 55 -17.62 -8.93 12.46
N CYS A 56 -17.82 -8.73 11.15
CA CYS A 56 -19.17 -8.57 10.58
C CYS A 56 -19.81 -9.87 10.07
N SER A 57 -19.08 -10.97 9.97
CA SER A 57 -19.58 -12.22 9.37
C SER A 57 -20.12 -13.27 10.34
N LEU A 58 -20.26 -12.96 11.64
CA LEU A 58 -20.76 -13.91 12.64
C LEU A 58 -22.19 -13.63 13.15
N SER A 59 -22.99 -12.86 12.42
CA SER A 59 -24.37 -12.57 12.79
C SER A 59 -25.38 -12.84 11.68
N ILE A 60 -25.08 -13.71 10.73
CA ILE A 60 -26.09 -14.18 9.76
C ILE A 60 -26.10 -15.71 9.76
N SER A 61 -26.74 -16.27 10.79
CA SER A 61 -27.34 -17.57 10.67
C SER A 61 -28.80 -17.37 10.28
N SER A 62 -29.24 -18.11 9.26
CA SER A 62 -30.60 -18.25 8.77
C SER A 62 -31.18 -17.07 7.97
N ALA A 63 -30.77 -16.98 6.71
CA ALA A 63 -31.66 -16.71 5.59
C ALA A 63 -31.13 -17.47 4.39
N GLU A 64 -31.41 -18.75 4.32
CA GLU A 64 -31.54 -19.46 3.05
C GLU A 64 -32.72 -18.85 2.33
N ALA A 65 -32.44 -18.01 1.36
CA ALA A 65 -33.41 -17.71 0.29
C ALA A 65 -32.64 -17.14 -0.90
N GLU A 66 -32.45 -17.96 -1.91
CA GLU A 66 -32.57 -17.63 -3.31
C GLU A 66 -31.91 -16.32 -3.80
N ALA A 67 -30.63 -16.40 -4.09
CA ALA A 67 -30.07 -15.68 -5.22
C ALA A 67 -29.00 -16.53 -5.90
N LYS A 68 -29.29 -17.76 -6.19
CA LYS A 68 -28.73 -18.48 -7.31
C LYS A 68 -29.47 -18.02 -8.55
N ALA A 69 -29.23 -16.82 -9.00
CA ALA A 69 -29.37 -16.56 -10.42
C ALA A 69 -28.35 -17.49 -11.10
N PRO A 70 -28.78 -18.52 -11.80
CA PRO A 70 -27.85 -19.45 -12.41
C PRO A 70 -27.03 -18.65 -13.41
N LEU A 71 -25.73 -18.89 -13.47
CA LEU A 71 -24.81 -18.52 -14.55
C LEU A 71 -25.32 -18.89 -15.98
N LYS A 72 -26.56 -19.38 -16.09
CA LYS A 72 -27.29 -19.63 -17.33
C LYS A 72 -27.52 -18.38 -18.20
N HIS A 73 -27.24 -17.17 -17.68
CA HIS A 73 -27.30 -15.93 -18.45
C HIS A 73 -25.99 -15.56 -19.14
N LEU A 74 -24.88 -16.21 -18.84
CA LEU A 74 -23.69 -16.11 -19.66
C LEU A 74 -23.87 -17.09 -20.82
N ALA A 75 -24.59 -16.63 -21.87
CA ALA A 75 -24.64 -17.36 -23.13
C ALA A 75 -23.18 -17.66 -23.56
N PRO A 76 -22.96 -18.73 -24.37
CA PRO A 76 -21.65 -19.02 -24.94
C PRO A 76 -20.96 -17.80 -25.57
N GLU A 77 -21.74 -16.85 -26.05
CA GLU A 77 -21.31 -15.56 -26.62
C GLU A 77 -20.69 -14.59 -25.61
N THR A 78 -20.91 -14.77 -24.30
CA THR A 78 -20.39 -13.94 -23.21
C THR A 78 -19.31 -14.62 -22.40
N CYS A 79 -18.82 -15.77 -22.87
CA CYS A 79 -17.76 -16.49 -22.19
C CYS A 79 -16.47 -15.67 -22.13
N PRO A 80 -15.85 -15.52 -20.94
CA PRO A 80 -14.72 -14.62 -20.69
C PRO A 80 -13.36 -15.17 -21.15
N TRP A 81 -13.29 -15.94 -22.21
CA TRP A 81 -12.04 -16.49 -22.67
C TRP A 81 -11.13 -15.42 -23.30
N ASN A 82 -9.91 -15.30 -22.79
CA ASN A 82 -8.88 -14.42 -23.34
C ASN A 82 -7.71 -15.27 -23.88
N PRO A 83 -7.47 -15.31 -25.20
CA PRO A 83 -6.42 -16.12 -25.80
C PRO A 83 -5.01 -15.67 -25.42
N THR A 84 -4.85 -14.47 -24.89
CA THR A 84 -3.56 -13.94 -24.45
C THR A 84 -3.14 -14.49 -23.08
N ILE A 85 -4.14 -14.76 -22.22
CA ILE A 85 -3.95 -15.24 -20.84
C ILE A 85 -4.02 -16.78 -20.82
N HIS A 86 -5.02 -17.34 -21.49
CA HIS A 86 -5.25 -18.77 -21.51
C HIS A 86 -4.59 -19.39 -22.75
N LYS A 87 -3.37 -19.84 -22.62
CA LYS A 87 -2.63 -20.56 -23.68
C LYS A 87 -3.19 -21.95 -23.99
N LEU A 88 -4.21 -22.36 -23.26
CA LEU A 88 -4.87 -23.65 -23.38
C LEU A 88 -6.15 -23.56 -24.20
N ARG A 89 -6.77 -24.71 -24.50
CA ARG A 89 -8.00 -24.82 -25.29
C ARG A 89 -9.00 -23.71 -24.93
N PRO A 90 -9.55 -22.99 -25.93
CA PRO A 90 -10.65 -22.08 -25.69
C PRO A 90 -11.79 -22.85 -25.01
N PRO A 91 -12.45 -22.26 -24.01
CA PRO A 91 -13.64 -22.88 -23.45
C PRO A 91 -14.67 -23.08 -24.55
N ALA A 92 -15.43 -24.16 -24.46
CA ALA A 92 -16.46 -24.50 -25.46
C ALA A 92 -17.51 -23.40 -25.69
N CYS A 93 -17.57 -22.43 -24.79
CA CYS A 93 -18.49 -21.29 -24.85
C CYS A 93 -17.92 -20.06 -25.59
N ALA A 94 -16.67 -20.08 -26.04
CA ALA A 94 -16.08 -18.94 -26.73
C ALA A 94 -16.55 -18.90 -28.21
N SER A 95 -17.34 -17.91 -28.56
CA SER A 95 -17.68 -17.65 -29.97
C SER A 95 -16.57 -16.80 -30.63
N PRO A 96 -16.30 -17.01 -31.93
CA PRO A 96 -15.36 -16.19 -32.69
C PRO A 96 -15.71 -14.69 -32.66
N ASP A 97 -16.96 -14.35 -32.68
CA ASP A 97 -17.45 -12.96 -32.67
C ASP A 97 -17.27 -12.28 -31.31
N PHE A 98 -17.42 -13.03 -30.21
CA PHE A 98 -17.15 -12.53 -28.88
C PHE A 98 -15.66 -12.26 -28.68
N ILE A 99 -14.80 -13.19 -29.06
CA ILE A 99 -13.34 -13.04 -29.01
C ILE A 99 -12.91 -11.84 -29.87
N ARG A 100 -13.50 -11.70 -31.06
CA ARG A 100 -13.20 -10.58 -31.96
C ARG A 100 -13.57 -9.24 -31.33
N ARG A 101 -14.68 -9.13 -30.60
CA ARG A 101 -15.10 -7.92 -29.87
C ARG A 101 -14.15 -7.61 -28.69
N LEU A 102 -13.66 -8.63 -28.00
CA LEU A 102 -12.72 -8.46 -26.88
C LEU A 102 -11.31 -8.11 -27.36
N VAL A 103 -10.86 -8.65 -28.48
CA VAL A 103 -9.49 -8.49 -28.98
C VAL A 103 -9.32 -7.26 -29.87
N LEU A 104 -10.38 -6.75 -30.47
CA LEU A 104 -10.29 -5.49 -31.20
C LEU A 104 -10.11 -4.36 -30.19
N PRO A 105 -9.03 -3.57 -30.29
CA PRO A 105 -8.96 -2.32 -29.56
C PRO A 105 -10.20 -1.48 -29.94
N PRO A 106 -10.73 -0.68 -29.01
CA PRO A 106 -11.75 0.31 -29.37
C PRO A 106 -11.24 1.09 -30.56
N SER A 107 -12.11 1.29 -31.54
CA SER A 107 -11.76 1.98 -32.79
C SER A 107 -10.92 3.21 -32.46
N SER A 108 -9.73 3.26 -33.03
CA SER A 108 -8.72 4.28 -32.84
C SER A 108 -9.33 5.67 -32.75
N SER A 109 -8.98 6.39 -31.69
CA SER A 109 -9.20 7.83 -31.49
C SER A 109 -10.26 8.32 -30.52
N SER A 110 -10.84 7.52 -29.65
CA SER A 110 -11.59 8.15 -28.56
C SER A 110 -10.61 8.67 -27.50
N SER A 111 -10.45 9.98 -27.42
CA SER A 111 -9.77 10.68 -26.31
C SER A 111 -10.59 10.64 -25.00
N SER A 112 -11.53 9.71 -24.91
CA SER A 112 -12.48 9.61 -23.81
C SER A 112 -12.46 8.23 -23.15
N TRP A 113 -12.87 8.18 -21.89
CA TRP A 113 -13.10 6.96 -21.16
C TRP A 113 -14.24 6.13 -21.77
N SER A 114 -14.07 4.84 -21.84
CA SER A 114 -15.11 3.84 -22.17
C SER A 114 -15.62 3.22 -20.88
N GLY A 115 -16.92 2.94 -20.84
CA GLY A 115 -17.61 2.36 -19.67
C GLY A 115 -18.66 3.32 -19.09
N PRO A 116 -19.46 2.86 -18.09
CA PRO A 116 -19.38 1.55 -17.43
C PRO A 116 -19.75 0.37 -18.33
N GLU A 117 -18.94 -0.68 -18.30
CA GLU A 117 -19.20 -1.94 -19.00
C GLU A 117 -19.27 -3.09 -17.99
N HIS A 118 -20.05 -4.12 -18.28
CA HIS A 118 -20.10 -5.37 -17.51
C HIS A 118 -20.22 -5.16 -16.00
N CYS A 119 -21.24 -4.45 -15.56
CA CYS A 119 -21.47 -4.15 -14.15
C CYS A 119 -22.07 -5.34 -13.40
N VAL A 120 -21.44 -5.72 -12.28
CA VAL A 120 -21.92 -6.75 -11.35
C VAL A 120 -21.78 -6.23 -9.92
N ASN A 121 -22.86 -6.30 -9.14
CA ASN A 121 -22.88 -5.84 -7.74
C ASN A 121 -22.35 -4.42 -7.55
N GLY A 122 -22.64 -3.50 -8.47
CA GLY A 122 -22.17 -2.11 -8.40
C GLY A 122 -20.72 -1.91 -8.84
N THR A 123 -20.00 -2.95 -9.21
CA THR A 123 -18.66 -2.89 -9.79
C THR A 123 -18.73 -3.01 -11.30
N CYS A 124 -18.04 -2.13 -12.02
CA CYS A 124 -18.04 -2.06 -13.48
C CYS A 124 -16.62 -1.98 -14.04
N VAL A 125 -16.48 -2.28 -15.33
CA VAL A 125 -15.22 -2.09 -16.07
C VAL A 125 -15.24 -0.75 -16.78
N PHE A 126 -14.14 0.00 -16.66
CA PHE A 126 -13.86 1.23 -17.40
C PHE A 126 -12.48 1.14 -18.04
N SER A 127 -12.26 1.86 -19.14
CA SER A 127 -10.94 1.88 -19.78
C SER A 127 -10.71 3.17 -20.56
N HIS A 128 -9.44 3.53 -20.70
CA HIS A 128 -8.98 4.59 -21.58
C HIS A 128 -7.73 4.10 -22.33
N ALA A 129 -7.83 3.98 -23.65
CA ALA A 129 -6.77 3.35 -24.45
C ALA A 129 -5.53 4.23 -24.64
N ALA A 130 -5.69 5.56 -24.65
CA ALA A 130 -4.59 6.49 -24.93
C ALA A 130 -3.94 7.06 -23.67
N GLN A 131 -4.73 7.42 -22.65
CA GLN A 131 -4.24 8.09 -21.45
C GLN A 131 -3.15 7.28 -20.73
N ASN A 132 -2.00 7.90 -20.48
CA ASN A 132 -0.83 7.25 -19.89
C ASN A 132 -0.41 5.95 -20.63
N GLY A 133 -0.69 5.88 -21.92
CA GLY A 133 -0.45 4.71 -22.75
C GLY A 133 -1.41 3.54 -22.51
N GLY A 134 -2.52 3.77 -21.80
CA GLY A 134 -3.60 2.81 -21.56
C GLY A 134 -3.78 2.48 -20.06
N ILE A 135 -5.04 2.59 -19.62
CA ILE A 135 -5.46 2.29 -18.24
C ILE A 135 -6.81 1.56 -18.25
N ALA A 136 -7.01 0.60 -17.34
CA ALA A 136 -8.28 -0.07 -17.12
C ALA A 136 -8.63 -0.06 -15.62
N LEU A 137 -9.94 0.09 -15.33
CA LEU A 137 -10.45 0.14 -13.96
C LEU A 137 -11.52 -0.93 -13.78
N ILE A 138 -11.56 -1.55 -12.61
CA ILE A 138 -12.61 -2.43 -12.11
C ILE A 138 -13.03 -1.89 -10.76
N THR A 139 -14.07 -1.07 -10.74
CA THR A 139 -14.51 -0.32 -9.56
C THR A 139 -15.95 0.15 -9.69
N SER A 140 -16.50 0.79 -8.66
CA SER A 140 -17.82 1.42 -8.75
C SER A 140 -17.77 2.64 -9.67
N PRO A 141 -18.91 3.03 -10.31
CA PRO A 141 -18.98 4.23 -11.14
C PRO A 141 -18.50 5.49 -10.40
N GLN A 142 -18.89 5.66 -9.14
CA GLN A 142 -18.49 6.79 -8.32
C GLN A 142 -16.97 6.89 -8.15
N HIS A 143 -16.31 5.77 -7.84
CA HIS A 143 -14.85 5.78 -7.69
C HIS A 143 -14.12 5.88 -9.04
N ALA A 144 -14.75 5.35 -10.11
CA ALA A 144 -14.23 5.54 -11.45
C ALA A 144 -14.17 7.01 -11.83
N GLU A 145 -15.21 7.79 -11.57
CA GLU A 145 -15.23 9.24 -11.83
C GLU A 145 -14.07 9.95 -11.12
N ILE A 146 -13.87 9.66 -9.85
CA ILE A 146 -12.77 10.24 -9.05
C ILE A 146 -11.40 9.84 -9.63
N ILE A 147 -11.21 8.57 -9.98
CA ILE A 147 -9.94 8.11 -10.56
C ILE A 147 -9.71 8.74 -11.93
N GLN A 148 -10.76 8.87 -12.74
CA GLN A 148 -10.69 9.50 -14.07
C GLN A 148 -10.29 10.98 -13.99
N GLU A 149 -10.81 11.69 -12.99
CA GLU A 149 -10.43 13.08 -12.72
C GLU A 149 -8.95 13.18 -12.31
N TYR A 150 -8.42 12.20 -11.55
CA TYR A 150 -7.03 12.18 -11.12
C TYR A 150 -6.05 11.64 -12.18
N ALA A 151 -6.54 10.91 -13.17
CA ALA A 151 -5.71 10.26 -14.18
C ALA A 151 -5.20 11.26 -15.23
N VAL A 152 -4.48 12.27 -14.79
CA VAL A 152 -3.77 13.18 -15.69
C VAL A 152 -2.57 12.47 -16.34
N GLU A 153 -2.13 12.96 -17.50
CA GLU A 153 -0.91 12.48 -18.14
C GLU A 153 0.29 12.73 -17.23
N VAL A 154 1.08 11.70 -16.95
CA VAL A 154 2.25 11.82 -16.08
C VAL A 154 3.55 11.80 -16.89
N ASP A 155 4.40 12.77 -16.65
CA ASP A 155 5.76 12.78 -17.16
C ASP A 155 6.61 11.81 -16.34
N GLY A 156 7.09 10.78 -17.02
CA GLY A 156 7.56 9.51 -16.48
C GLY A 156 8.75 9.49 -15.53
N GLY A 157 9.24 10.61 -14.99
CA GLY A 157 10.39 10.68 -14.09
C GLY A 157 11.71 10.94 -14.81
N ALA A 158 12.84 10.50 -14.24
CA ALA A 158 14.18 10.76 -14.80
C ALA A 158 14.37 10.19 -16.20
N HIS A 159 14.85 11.01 -17.13
CA HIS A 159 15.18 10.63 -18.51
C HIS A 159 16.62 10.99 -18.87
N PRO A 160 17.47 10.03 -19.30
CA PRO A 160 17.20 8.59 -19.29
C PRO A 160 17.07 8.05 -17.86
N PRO A 161 16.36 6.94 -17.66
CA PRO A 161 16.22 6.36 -16.32
C PRO A 161 17.61 5.97 -15.78
N PRO A 162 17.89 6.26 -14.49
CA PRO A 162 19.20 5.99 -13.88
C PRO A 162 19.38 4.52 -13.50
N PHE A 163 18.64 3.61 -14.14
CA PHE A 163 18.63 2.18 -13.86
C PHE A 163 18.35 1.36 -15.12
N TYR A 164 18.64 0.08 -15.03
CA TYR A 164 18.32 -0.92 -16.06
C TYR A 164 17.77 -2.18 -15.38
N ALA A 165 17.01 -2.96 -16.16
CA ALA A 165 16.48 -4.24 -15.69
C ALA A 165 17.46 -5.36 -16.02
N GLU A 166 17.67 -6.29 -15.07
CA GLU A 166 18.45 -7.51 -15.29
C GLU A 166 17.89 -8.66 -14.46
N GLU A 167 18.29 -9.87 -14.79
CA GLU A 167 18.01 -11.05 -13.97
C GLU A 167 18.95 -11.07 -12.76
N ILE A 168 18.36 -11.10 -11.55
CA ILE A 168 19.09 -11.16 -10.29
C ILE A 168 18.97 -12.55 -9.71
N GLU A 169 20.11 -13.16 -9.39
CA GLU A 169 20.14 -14.52 -8.88
C GLU A 169 19.16 -14.74 -7.73
N LYS A 170 18.32 -15.76 -7.84
CA LYS A 170 17.26 -16.16 -6.88
C LYS A 170 16.16 -15.14 -6.64
N LYS A 171 16.11 -14.02 -7.41
CA LYS A 171 15.09 -12.99 -7.25
C LYS A 171 14.29 -12.71 -8.53
N GLY A 172 14.71 -13.28 -9.68
CA GLY A 172 14.15 -12.98 -10.99
C GLY A 172 14.56 -11.61 -11.50
N ILE A 173 13.70 -10.95 -12.29
CA ILE A 173 14.02 -9.62 -12.83
C ILE A 173 14.01 -8.58 -11.72
N GLY A 174 15.08 -7.80 -11.64
CA GLY A 174 15.24 -6.66 -10.75
C GLY A 174 15.74 -5.42 -11.50
N LEU A 175 15.88 -4.31 -10.77
CA LEU A 175 16.42 -3.06 -11.31
C LEU A 175 17.76 -2.74 -10.65
N ARG A 176 18.77 -2.35 -11.45
CA ARG A 176 20.06 -1.87 -10.95
C ARG A 176 20.35 -0.45 -11.35
N ALA A 177 20.98 0.29 -10.47
CA ALA A 177 21.47 1.65 -10.76
C ALA A 177 22.54 1.63 -11.85
N SER A 178 22.35 2.39 -12.94
CA SER A 178 23.31 2.56 -14.03
C SER A 178 24.38 3.61 -13.72
N ARG A 179 24.10 4.52 -12.77
CA ARG A 179 24.97 5.55 -12.23
C ARG A 179 24.71 5.75 -10.74
N PRO A 180 25.53 6.51 -10.02
CA PRO A 180 25.18 6.96 -8.68
C PRO A 180 23.86 7.74 -8.70
N ILE A 181 23.00 7.49 -7.70
CA ILE A 181 21.71 8.14 -7.50
C ILE A 181 21.76 8.81 -6.13
N VAL A 182 21.38 10.07 -6.07
CA VAL A 182 21.39 10.81 -4.80
C VAL A 182 20.07 10.66 -4.07
N LYS A 183 20.10 10.74 -2.74
CA LYS A 183 18.89 10.76 -1.90
C LYS A 183 17.92 11.84 -2.39
N GLY A 184 16.65 11.47 -2.47
CA GLY A 184 15.58 12.36 -2.92
C GLY A 184 15.37 12.39 -4.44
N GLU A 185 16.25 11.77 -5.22
CA GLU A 185 16.08 11.69 -6.66
C GLU A 185 14.83 10.87 -7.02
N VAL A 186 13.96 11.44 -7.85
CA VAL A 186 12.74 10.77 -8.36
C VAL A 186 13.15 9.82 -9.49
N LEU A 187 12.89 8.54 -9.31
CA LEU A 187 13.29 7.49 -10.25
C LEU A 187 12.22 7.23 -11.30
N MET A 188 10.99 7.09 -10.86
CA MET A 188 9.83 6.83 -11.72
C MET A 188 8.59 7.57 -11.20
N VAL A 189 7.80 8.06 -12.15
CA VAL A 189 6.41 8.50 -11.94
C VAL A 189 5.55 7.70 -12.91
N ARG A 190 4.60 6.91 -12.42
CA ARG A 190 3.81 5.99 -13.26
C ARG A 190 2.34 6.01 -12.89
N ALA A 191 1.49 6.08 -13.92
CA ALA A 191 0.09 5.74 -13.80
C ALA A 191 -0.10 4.21 -13.80
N PRO A 192 -1.15 3.69 -13.13
CA PRO A 192 -1.41 2.25 -13.12
C PRO A 192 -1.84 1.75 -14.51
N THR A 193 -1.54 0.50 -14.80
CA THR A 193 -2.07 -0.20 -15.99
C THR A 193 -3.46 -0.75 -15.73
N LEU A 194 -3.67 -1.32 -14.54
CA LEU A 194 -4.93 -1.86 -14.07
C LEU A 194 -5.15 -1.41 -12.64
N VAL A 195 -6.38 -0.99 -12.35
CA VAL A 195 -6.85 -0.70 -10.99
C VAL A 195 -8.04 -1.60 -10.70
N THR A 196 -8.07 -2.26 -9.55
CA THR A 196 -9.24 -2.99 -9.06
C THR A 196 -9.58 -2.58 -7.64
N GLN A 197 -10.85 -2.42 -7.34
CA GLN A 197 -11.33 -2.17 -5.98
C GLN A 197 -11.08 -3.42 -5.12
N VAL A 198 -10.66 -3.24 -3.85
CA VAL A 198 -10.31 -4.35 -2.96
C VAL A 198 -11.47 -5.31 -2.76
N GLU A 199 -12.69 -4.80 -2.60
CA GLU A 199 -13.90 -5.61 -2.46
C GLU A 199 -14.18 -6.43 -3.72
N ALA A 200 -14.01 -5.84 -4.92
CA ALA A 200 -14.15 -6.57 -6.19
C ALA A 200 -13.10 -7.68 -6.34
N PHE A 201 -11.87 -7.41 -5.89
CA PHE A 201 -10.80 -8.40 -5.87
C PHE A 201 -11.08 -9.57 -4.92
N ALA A 202 -11.64 -9.29 -3.73
CA ALA A 202 -11.77 -10.26 -2.65
C ALA A 202 -13.11 -11.01 -2.66
N GLU A 203 -14.20 -10.36 -3.07
CA GLU A 203 -15.56 -10.83 -2.80
C GLU A 203 -16.36 -11.22 -4.05
N LEU A 204 -15.95 -10.79 -5.24
CA LEU A 204 -16.65 -11.22 -6.46
C LEU A 204 -16.46 -12.73 -6.66
N GLU A 205 -17.53 -13.36 -7.13
CA GLU A 205 -17.51 -14.76 -7.56
C GLU A 205 -16.42 -14.95 -8.62
N VAL A 206 -15.68 -16.07 -8.54
CA VAL A 206 -14.46 -16.31 -9.33
C VAL A 206 -14.68 -16.13 -10.83
N GLY A 207 -15.76 -16.74 -11.39
CA GLY A 207 -16.02 -16.64 -12.83
C GLY A 207 -16.38 -15.23 -13.28
N VAL A 208 -17.11 -14.47 -12.45
CA VAL A 208 -17.46 -13.07 -12.71
C VAL A 208 -16.21 -12.20 -12.65
N ARG A 209 -15.43 -12.37 -11.63
CA ARG A 209 -14.18 -11.63 -11.42
C ARG A 209 -13.22 -11.84 -12.58
N ASP A 210 -12.97 -13.10 -12.95
CA ASP A 210 -12.04 -13.45 -14.03
C ASP A 210 -12.54 -12.90 -15.38
N MET A 211 -13.84 -12.93 -15.63
CA MET A 211 -14.45 -12.27 -16.80
C MET A 211 -14.16 -10.76 -16.82
N MET A 212 -14.33 -10.08 -15.70
CA MET A 212 -14.06 -8.63 -15.62
C MET A 212 -12.58 -8.32 -15.84
N TYR A 213 -11.68 -9.19 -15.35
CA TYR A 213 -10.24 -9.07 -15.61
C TYR A 213 -9.92 -9.23 -17.10
N ASP A 214 -10.47 -10.25 -17.74
CA ASP A 214 -10.25 -10.51 -19.16
C ASP A 214 -10.72 -9.33 -20.02
N ILE A 215 -11.89 -8.76 -19.72
CA ILE A 215 -12.41 -7.60 -20.40
C ILE A 215 -11.49 -6.39 -20.20
N ALA A 216 -11.13 -6.09 -18.95
CA ALA A 216 -10.28 -4.95 -18.61
C ALA A 216 -8.93 -5.02 -19.32
N ILE A 217 -8.29 -6.20 -19.31
CA ILE A 217 -7.00 -6.43 -19.96
C ILE A 217 -7.10 -6.39 -21.49
N ALA A 218 -8.19 -6.93 -22.07
CA ALA A 218 -8.40 -6.87 -23.51
C ALA A 218 -8.56 -5.43 -24.03
N ARG A 219 -9.05 -4.50 -23.19
CA ARG A 219 -9.17 -3.07 -23.51
C ARG A 219 -7.84 -2.31 -23.48
N LEU A 220 -6.82 -2.85 -22.85
CA LEU A 220 -5.51 -2.23 -22.82
C LEU A 220 -4.81 -2.30 -24.19
N PRO A 221 -4.06 -1.28 -24.59
CA PRO A 221 -3.13 -1.36 -25.71
C PRO A 221 -2.12 -2.50 -25.53
N LYS A 222 -1.65 -3.03 -26.67
CA LYS A 222 -0.80 -4.24 -26.67
C LYS A 222 0.43 -4.12 -25.76
N ASN A 223 1.14 -3.00 -25.81
CA ASN A 223 2.34 -2.78 -25.00
C ASN A 223 2.04 -2.81 -23.48
N ARG A 224 0.94 -2.18 -23.04
CA ARG A 224 0.53 -2.15 -21.63
C ARG A 224 0.02 -3.52 -21.17
N ARG A 225 -0.77 -4.18 -22.02
CA ARG A 225 -1.25 -5.53 -21.78
C ARG A 225 -0.10 -6.52 -21.65
N ASP A 226 0.86 -6.49 -22.59
CA ASP A 226 2.02 -7.39 -22.56
C ASP A 226 2.88 -7.12 -21.30
N ALA A 227 3.13 -5.86 -20.96
CA ALA A 227 3.86 -5.49 -19.75
C ALA A 227 3.16 -6.01 -18.47
N PHE A 228 1.83 -5.96 -18.41
CA PHE A 228 1.08 -6.53 -17.29
C PHE A 228 1.16 -8.07 -17.28
N LEU A 229 0.98 -8.71 -18.43
CA LEU A 229 0.95 -10.17 -18.53
C LEU A 229 2.31 -10.85 -18.28
N THR A 230 3.42 -10.12 -18.45
CA THR A 230 4.78 -10.63 -18.14
C THR A 230 5.12 -10.59 -16.66
N GLN A 231 4.30 -9.95 -15.81
CA GLN A 231 4.52 -9.93 -14.37
C GLN A 231 4.42 -11.34 -13.74
N MET A 232 5.02 -11.50 -12.56
CA MET A 232 4.92 -12.73 -11.77
C MET A 232 3.46 -13.08 -11.45
N GLY A 233 3.12 -14.35 -11.49
CA GLY A 233 1.78 -14.87 -11.21
C GLY A 233 1.28 -15.83 -12.29
N ARG A 234 0.47 -16.81 -11.90
CA ARG A 234 -0.03 -17.90 -12.77
C ARG A 234 -1.17 -17.42 -13.68
N ASP A 235 -2.04 -16.59 -13.13
CA ASP A 235 -3.21 -16.02 -13.78
C ASP A 235 -3.32 -14.53 -13.44
N VAL A 236 -4.36 -13.86 -13.94
CA VAL A 236 -4.55 -12.41 -13.74
C VAL A 236 -4.75 -12.07 -12.27
N HIS A 237 -5.55 -12.86 -11.55
CA HIS A 237 -5.79 -12.65 -10.14
C HIS A 237 -4.49 -12.76 -9.32
N ASP A 238 -3.70 -13.81 -9.59
CA ASP A 238 -2.41 -14.03 -8.92
C ASP A 238 -1.40 -12.91 -9.25
N LYS A 239 -1.40 -12.40 -10.51
CA LYS A 239 -0.59 -11.24 -10.90
C LYS A 239 -0.97 -9.98 -10.14
N ILE A 240 -2.27 -9.68 -10.01
CA ILE A 240 -2.75 -8.56 -9.21
C ILE A 240 -2.33 -8.75 -7.75
N ASN A 241 -2.60 -9.93 -7.19
CA ASN A 241 -2.26 -10.26 -5.82
C ASN A 241 -0.76 -10.08 -5.51
N THR A 242 0.11 -10.46 -6.44
CA THR A 242 1.56 -10.45 -6.25
C THR A 242 2.20 -9.09 -6.51
N ASN A 243 1.69 -8.31 -7.48
CA ASN A 243 2.41 -7.15 -8.00
C ASN A 243 1.70 -5.81 -7.77
N SER A 244 0.50 -5.80 -7.19
CA SER A 244 -0.22 -4.55 -6.98
C SER A 244 0.27 -3.76 -5.77
N PHE A 245 -0.06 -2.48 -5.79
CA PHE A 245 0.16 -1.53 -4.70
C PHE A 245 -1.19 -0.98 -4.26
N GLN A 246 -1.45 -1.02 -2.95
CA GLN A 246 -2.71 -0.51 -2.43
C GLN A 246 -2.67 1.00 -2.29
N PHE A 247 -3.77 1.64 -2.67
CA PHE A 247 -4.06 3.04 -2.39
C PHE A 247 -5.55 3.22 -2.06
N PHE A 248 -5.91 4.42 -1.59
CA PHE A 248 -7.27 4.72 -1.19
C PHE A 248 -7.82 5.85 -2.05
N VAL A 249 -9.04 5.64 -2.55
CA VAL A 249 -9.83 6.66 -3.24
C VAL A 249 -10.81 7.25 -2.22
N HIS A 250 -10.81 8.56 -2.08
CA HIS A 250 -11.64 9.28 -1.11
C HIS A 250 -12.74 10.04 -1.86
N GLY A 251 -13.99 9.67 -1.62
CA GLY A 251 -15.14 10.51 -1.95
C GLY A 251 -15.32 11.65 -0.95
N ALA A 252 -16.14 12.63 -1.28
CA ALA A 252 -16.44 13.76 -0.41
C ALA A 252 -17.08 13.30 0.91
N GLY A 253 -16.34 13.39 2.01
CA GLY A 253 -16.82 13.05 3.36
C GLY A 253 -16.80 11.59 3.73
N GLU A 254 -16.24 10.70 2.90
CA GLU A 254 -16.20 9.26 3.13
C GLU A 254 -14.82 8.77 3.58
N LYS A 255 -14.81 7.59 4.23
CA LYS A 255 -13.56 6.85 4.41
C LYS A 255 -13.08 6.39 3.04
N GLY A 256 -11.77 6.54 2.79
CA GLY A 256 -11.18 6.07 1.54
C GLY A 256 -11.43 4.59 1.30
N ILE A 257 -11.87 4.25 0.10
CA ILE A 257 -12.06 2.87 -0.35
C ILE A 257 -10.76 2.35 -0.95
N GLY A 258 -10.38 1.15 -0.54
CA GLY A 258 -9.13 0.51 -0.96
C GLY A 258 -9.17 0.09 -2.42
N HIS A 259 -8.11 0.41 -3.15
CA HIS A 259 -7.89 -0.02 -4.52
C HIS A 259 -6.50 -0.63 -4.67
N LEU A 260 -6.35 -1.55 -5.59
CA LEU A 260 -5.12 -2.21 -5.98
C LEU A 260 -4.69 -1.70 -7.35
N GLY A 261 -3.57 -1.00 -7.42
CA GLY A 261 -3.00 -0.50 -8.67
C GLY A 261 -1.82 -1.35 -9.13
N CYS A 262 -1.82 -1.75 -10.39
CA CYS A 262 -0.74 -2.51 -11.00
C CYS A 262 0.16 -1.56 -11.80
N TYR A 263 1.43 -1.51 -11.43
CA TYR A 263 2.48 -0.65 -12.04
C TYR A 263 3.63 -1.54 -12.52
N PRO A 264 3.58 -2.13 -13.74
CA PRO A 264 4.52 -3.16 -14.18
C PRO A 264 5.99 -2.78 -14.09
N ASP A 265 6.34 -1.50 -14.31
CA ASP A 265 7.72 -1.04 -14.21
C ASP A 265 8.22 -1.01 -12.76
N VAL A 266 7.37 -0.52 -11.85
CA VAL A 266 7.69 -0.42 -10.42
C VAL A 266 7.73 -1.80 -9.77
N ALA A 267 6.87 -2.70 -10.23
CA ALA A 267 6.80 -4.08 -9.71
C ALA A 267 8.06 -4.91 -9.98
N LYS A 268 8.96 -4.45 -10.87
CA LYS A 268 10.28 -5.07 -11.08
C LYS A 268 11.25 -4.82 -9.93
N MET A 269 10.98 -3.88 -9.02
CA MET A 269 11.80 -3.69 -7.82
C MET A 269 11.60 -4.84 -6.84
N ASN A 270 12.66 -5.54 -6.53
CA ASN A 270 12.65 -6.64 -5.59
C ASN A 270 12.55 -6.16 -4.13
N HIS A 271 12.29 -7.11 -3.25
CA HIS A 271 12.21 -6.85 -1.82
C HIS A 271 13.57 -6.73 -1.15
N ASP A 272 13.70 -5.73 -0.25
CA ASP A 272 14.68 -5.69 0.82
C ASP A 272 14.01 -5.27 2.14
N CYS A 273 14.48 -5.83 3.27
CA CYS A 273 14.00 -5.45 4.60
C CYS A 273 14.47 -4.04 5.01
N ARG A 274 15.47 -3.49 4.33
CA ARG A 274 16.01 -2.12 4.47
C ARG A 274 16.18 -1.52 3.07
N PRO A 275 15.03 -1.18 2.44
CA PRO A 275 15.00 -0.76 1.05
C PRO A 275 15.70 0.59 0.86
N ASN A 276 16.26 0.78 -0.34
CA ASN A 276 16.86 2.05 -0.75
C ASN A 276 15.93 2.92 -1.59
N VAL A 277 14.76 2.41 -1.96
CA VAL A 277 13.73 3.16 -2.65
C VAL A 277 12.46 3.22 -1.80
N HIS A 278 11.92 4.42 -1.67
CA HIS A 278 10.58 4.68 -1.13
C HIS A 278 9.59 4.89 -2.27
N TYR A 279 8.32 4.56 -2.04
CA TYR A 279 7.25 4.95 -2.97
C TYR A 279 6.10 5.60 -2.21
N ARG A 280 5.43 6.51 -2.91
CA ARG A 280 4.14 7.08 -2.50
C ARG A 280 3.16 7.00 -3.65
N ILE A 281 1.89 6.88 -3.33
CA ILE A 281 0.81 6.92 -4.33
C ILE A 281 -0.08 8.10 -3.99
N THR A 282 -0.19 9.00 -4.95
CA THR A 282 -1.06 10.19 -4.88
C THR A 282 -1.92 10.19 -6.13
N ASN A 283 -3.25 10.27 -5.96
CA ASN A 283 -4.17 10.30 -7.09
C ASN A 283 -3.91 9.16 -8.10
N ALA A 284 -3.83 7.94 -7.59
CA ALA A 284 -3.50 6.72 -8.33
C ALA A 284 -2.11 6.70 -9.02
N THR A 285 -1.36 7.80 -9.02
CA THR A 285 -0.01 7.87 -9.58
C THR A 285 1.02 7.44 -8.54
N ILE A 286 1.88 6.45 -8.88
CA ILE A 286 2.99 6.03 -8.04
C ILE A 286 4.25 6.82 -8.38
N THR A 287 4.89 7.38 -7.36
CA THR A 287 6.21 8.01 -7.46
C THR A 287 7.20 7.21 -6.64
N THR A 288 8.33 6.84 -7.24
CA THR A 288 9.43 6.15 -6.55
C THR A 288 10.63 7.08 -6.40
N ILE A 289 11.25 7.07 -5.21
CA ILE A 289 12.24 8.05 -4.80
C ILE A 289 13.37 7.34 -4.06
N ALA A 290 14.62 7.70 -4.34
CA ALA A 290 15.75 7.20 -3.55
C ALA A 290 15.66 7.69 -2.09
N SER A 291 15.59 6.77 -1.14
CA SER A 291 15.50 7.09 0.30
C SER A 291 16.87 7.34 0.93
N ARG A 292 17.94 6.99 0.24
CA ARG A 292 19.35 7.26 0.53
C ARG A 292 20.15 7.32 -0.76
N ASP A 293 21.42 7.67 -0.66
CA ASP A 293 22.34 7.54 -1.79
C ASP A 293 22.47 6.07 -2.20
N ILE A 294 22.46 5.81 -3.51
CA ILE A 294 22.54 4.49 -4.13
C ILE A 294 23.73 4.46 -5.07
N GLN A 295 24.60 3.48 -4.91
CA GLN A 295 25.79 3.36 -5.73
C GLN A 295 25.49 2.74 -7.11
N ARG A 296 26.32 3.05 -8.12
CA ARG A 296 26.24 2.37 -9.42
C ARG A 296 26.34 0.85 -9.24
N GLY A 297 25.45 0.10 -9.90
CA GLY A 297 25.39 -1.35 -9.82
C GLY A 297 24.63 -1.90 -8.59
N GLU A 298 24.20 -1.02 -7.66
CA GLU A 298 23.38 -1.41 -6.54
C GLU A 298 21.93 -1.72 -7.01
N GLU A 299 21.30 -2.75 -6.43
CA GLU A 299 19.93 -3.11 -6.73
C GLU A 299 18.96 -2.08 -6.14
N LEU A 300 17.98 -1.63 -6.92
CA LEU A 300 16.89 -0.78 -6.46
C LEU A 300 15.83 -1.67 -5.80
N THR A 301 15.55 -1.45 -4.52
CA THR A 301 14.66 -2.31 -3.74
C THR A 301 13.58 -1.53 -3.01
N VAL A 302 12.43 -2.15 -2.84
CA VAL A 302 11.32 -1.67 -1.98
C VAL A 302 11.00 -2.72 -0.93
N SER A 303 10.25 -2.36 0.12
CA SER A 303 9.79 -3.39 1.06
C SER A 303 8.38 -3.88 0.69
N TYR A 304 8.21 -5.21 0.66
CA TYR A 304 6.92 -5.85 0.46
C TYR A 304 6.14 -6.02 1.77
N VAL A 305 6.84 -5.89 2.89
CA VAL A 305 6.28 -6.07 4.24
C VAL A 305 6.55 -4.85 5.11
N ASP A 306 5.90 -4.77 6.25
CA ASP A 306 6.20 -3.72 7.23
C ASP A 306 7.62 -3.91 7.78
N VAL A 307 8.47 -2.91 7.56
CA VAL A 307 9.89 -2.90 7.97
C VAL A 307 10.06 -2.87 9.49
N PHE A 308 9.04 -2.49 10.25
CA PHE A 308 9.04 -2.47 11.72
C PHE A 308 8.75 -3.83 12.35
N LEU A 309 8.34 -4.83 11.58
CA LEU A 309 8.12 -6.17 12.10
C LEU A 309 9.42 -6.85 12.51
N PRO A 310 9.42 -7.68 13.56
CA PRO A 310 10.53 -8.56 13.88
C PRO A 310 10.88 -9.50 12.73
N SER A 311 12.13 -9.94 12.69
CA SER A 311 12.67 -10.73 11.59
C SER A 311 11.87 -12.02 11.31
N LYS A 312 11.40 -12.70 12.36
CA LYS A 312 10.55 -13.89 12.22
C LYS A 312 9.27 -13.59 11.45
N GLU A 313 8.55 -12.52 11.83
CA GLU A 313 7.28 -12.14 11.20
C GLU A 313 7.49 -11.64 9.76
N ARG A 314 8.58 -10.88 9.50
CA ARG A 314 8.93 -10.48 8.13
C ARG A 314 9.15 -11.70 7.23
N LYS A 315 9.94 -12.69 7.71
CA LYS A 315 10.21 -13.93 6.97
C LYS A 315 8.93 -14.73 6.70
N GLU A 316 8.04 -14.84 7.70
CA GLU A 316 6.75 -15.53 7.54
C GLU A 316 5.87 -14.84 6.48
N ARG A 317 5.81 -13.51 6.51
CA ARG A 317 5.04 -12.74 5.51
C ARG A 317 5.64 -12.83 4.11
N ILE A 318 6.97 -12.76 3.97
CA ILE A 318 7.64 -12.87 2.66
C ILE A 318 7.39 -14.23 2.00
N ARG A 319 7.30 -15.31 2.77
CA ARG A 319 6.99 -16.64 2.23
C ARG A 319 5.68 -16.71 1.46
N THR A 320 4.75 -15.78 1.72
CA THR A 320 3.49 -15.73 0.95
C THR A 320 3.68 -15.31 -0.51
N TRP A 321 4.82 -14.70 -0.86
CA TRP A 321 5.24 -14.46 -2.24
C TRP A 321 5.98 -15.65 -2.86
N GLY A 322 6.13 -16.77 -2.13
CA GLY A 322 6.76 -18.00 -2.64
C GLY A 322 8.29 -17.99 -2.59
N PHE A 323 8.93 -17.07 -1.85
CA PHE A 323 10.38 -17.03 -1.70
C PHE A 323 10.82 -16.75 -0.26
N GLU A 324 12.11 -16.99 0.01
CA GLU A 324 12.75 -16.58 1.25
C GLU A 324 13.60 -15.33 1.00
N CYS A 325 13.52 -14.36 1.93
CA CYS A 325 14.26 -13.12 1.79
C CYS A 325 15.77 -13.35 1.80
N ALA A 326 16.45 -12.89 0.76
CA ALA A 326 17.90 -12.97 0.57
C ALA A 326 18.62 -11.62 0.78
N CYS A 327 17.97 -10.64 1.44
CA CYS A 327 18.61 -9.35 1.72
C CYS A 327 19.75 -9.48 2.75
N ALA A 328 20.65 -8.50 2.77
CA ALA A 328 21.82 -8.50 3.64
C ALA A 328 21.45 -8.73 5.13
N LEU A 329 20.40 -8.09 5.63
CA LEU A 329 19.94 -8.27 7.01
C LEU A 329 19.46 -9.70 7.30
N CYS A 330 18.77 -10.35 6.33
CA CYS A 330 18.25 -11.70 6.53
C CYS A 330 19.29 -12.81 6.36
N GLN A 331 20.34 -12.53 5.58
CA GLN A 331 21.47 -13.46 5.33
C GLN A 331 22.67 -13.17 6.25
N GLY A 332 22.66 -12.03 6.93
CA GLY A 332 23.71 -11.64 7.86
C GLY A 332 23.82 -12.52 9.10
N PRO A 333 24.85 -12.31 9.91
CA PRO A 333 25.07 -13.03 11.15
C PRO A 333 23.85 -12.97 12.08
N LYS A 334 23.58 -14.06 12.80
CA LYS A 334 22.41 -14.14 13.70
C LYS A 334 22.40 -13.04 14.79
N ASN A 335 23.56 -12.62 15.27
CA ASN A 335 23.67 -11.54 16.25
C ASN A 335 23.17 -10.19 15.68
N GLU A 336 23.40 -9.90 14.40
CA GLU A 336 22.89 -8.68 13.74
C GLU A 336 21.36 -8.70 13.65
N THR A 337 20.78 -9.83 13.28
CA THR A 337 19.30 -9.99 13.27
C THR A 337 18.71 -9.79 14.66
N VAL A 338 19.35 -10.34 15.70
CA VAL A 338 18.91 -10.18 17.10
C VAL A 338 19.05 -8.72 17.55
N ALA A 339 20.14 -8.04 17.17
CA ALA A 339 20.34 -6.63 17.46
C ALA A 339 19.29 -5.75 16.76
N SER A 340 19.00 -6.01 15.48
CA SER A 340 17.93 -5.36 14.73
C SER A 340 16.57 -5.53 15.41
N ASP A 341 16.18 -6.76 15.77
CA ASP A 341 14.93 -7.02 16.48
C ASP A 341 14.85 -6.31 17.85
N LYS A 342 15.98 -6.14 18.52
CA LYS A 342 16.06 -5.37 19.78
C LYS A 342 15.83 -3.88 19.52
N ARG A 343 16.47 -3.29 18.48
CA ARG A 343 16.25 -1.90 18.09
C ARG A 343 14.80 -1.65 17.70
N LEU A 344 14.19 -2.53 16.90
CA LEU A 344 12.79 -2.40 16.49
C LEU A 344 11.82 -2.43 17.69
N ARG A 345 12.05 -3.31 18.67
CA ARG A 345 11.26 -3.31 19.91
C ARG A 345 11.43 -2.01 20.70
N ARG A 346 12.67 -1.50 20.76
CA ARG A 346 12.94 -0.22 21.45
C ARG A 346 12.28 0.96 20.73
N ILE A 347 12.34 1.00 19.40
CA ILE A 347 11.61 1.98 18.57
C ILE A 347 10.11 1.94 18.86
N ALA A 348 9.51 0.76 18.92
CA ALA A 348 8.09 0.62 19.24
C ALA A 348 7.74 1.15 20.64
N GLN A 349 8.57 0.84 21.63
CA GLN A 349 8.41 1.34 23.01
C GLN A 349 8.51 2.88 23.05
N LEU A 350 9.59 3.44 22.50
CA LEU A 350 9.79 4.89 22.47
C LEU A 350 8.70 5.62 21.72
N LYS A 351 8.19 5.03 20.63
CA LYS A 351 7.03 5.58 19.91
C LYS A 351 5.79 5.67 20.79
N ALA A 352 5.52 4.64 21.58
CA ALA A 352 4.40 4.63 22.52
C ALA A 352 4.59 5.69 23.62
N ASP A 353 5.78 5.77 24.19
CA ASP A 353 6.14 6.70 25.25
C ASP A 353 6.04 8.17 24.77
N LEU A 354 6.60 8.48 23.59
CA LEU A 354 6.54 9.82 22.98
C LEU A 354 5.13 10.26 22.64
N ASN A 355 4.25 9.33 22.24
CA ASN A 355 2.86 9.62 21.94
C ASN A 355 2.00 9.81 23.21
N ASN A 356 2.47 9.39 24.37
CA ASN A 356 1.81 9.58 25.65
C ASN A 356 2.33 10.85 26.34
N PHE A 357 1.59 11.95 26.26
CA PHE A 357 2.01 13.24 26.88
C PHE A 357 2.12 13.19 28.41
N LYS A 358 1.51 12.20 29.06
CA LYS A 358 1.54 12.00 30.50
C LYS A 358 2.66 11.05 30.97
N GLU A 359 3.43 10.47 30.02
CA GLU A 359 4.49 9.55 30.37
C GLU A 359 5.68 10.28 31.04
N MET A 360 5.87 10.03 32.32
CA MET A 360 6.88 10.71 33.14
C MET A 360 8.32 10.30 32.84
N LYS A 361 8.51 9.12 32.20
CA LYS A 361 9.86 8.61 31.85
C LYS A 361 10.43 9.30 30.62
N VAL A 362 9.61 10.02 29.85
CA VAL A 362 10.05 10.71 28.66
C VAL A 362 10.85 11.95 29.06
N THR A 363 12.05 12.06 28.51
CA THR A 363 12.95 13.21 28.63
C THR A 363 13.12 13.90 27.29
N ALA A 364 13.77 15.03 27.26
CA ALA A 364 14.13 15.69 26.00
C ALA A 364 15.00 14.77 25.12
N GLU A 365 15.89 13.97 25.71
CA GLU A 365 16.79 13.05 25.00
C GLU A 365 16.07 11.81 24.42
N THR A 366 14.86 11.51 24.87
CA THR A 366 14.06 10.39 24.34
C THR A 366 13.82 10.53 22.83
N GLY A 367 13.63 11.76 22.34
CA GLY A 367 13.48 12.04 20.90
C GLY A 367 14.78 11.78 20.12
N VAL A 368 15.94 12.07 20.72
CA VAL A 368 17.26 11.81 20.12
C VAL A 368 17.49 10.31 20.00
N GLU A 369 17.27 9.54 21.08
CA GLU A 369 17.37 8.08 21.05
C GLU A 369 16.47 7.48 19.97
N TYR A 370 15.25 7.99 19.87
CA TYR A 370 14.27 7.50 18.89
C TYR A 370 14.74 7.69 17.44
N THR A 371 15.29 8.86 17.10
CA THR A 371 15.80 9.14 15.74
C THR A 371 17.08 8.36 15.45
N ALA A 372 18.02 8.31 16.40
CA ALA A 372 19.27 7.57 16.25
C ALA A 372 19.04 6.07 15.97
N LEU A 373 18.04 5.46 16.64
CA LEU A 373 17.68 4.07 16.38
C LEU A 373 17.08 3.86 14.98
N HIS A 374 16.35 4.85 14.41
CA HIS A 374 15.86 4.76 13.03
C HIS A 374 17.01 4.84 12.02
N GLU A 375 17.97 5.73 12.27
CA GLU A 375 19.18 5.87 11.44
C GLU A 375 20.04 4.60 11.50
N GLU A 376 20.33 4.10 12.70
CA GLU A 376 21.11 2.88 12.93
C GLU A 376 20.44 1.64 12.29
N GLU A 377 19.12 1.57 12.34
CA GLU A 377 18.36 0.48 11.76
C GLU A 377 18.18 0.62 10.23
N GLY A 378 18.65 1.72 9.61
CA GLY A 378 18.52 1.96 8.18
C GLY A 378 17.08 2.18 7.71
N LEU A 379 16.22 2.73 8.57
CA LEU A 379 14.82 3.03 8.27
C LEU A 379 14.66 4.37 7.53
N HIS A 380 15.46 4.57 6.48
CA HIS A 380 15.60 5.85 5.76
C HIS A 380 14.27 6.42 5.28
N ALA A 381 13.37 5.58 4.77
CA ALA A 381 12.04 6.01 4.31
C ALA A 381 11.06 6.42 5.44
N HIS A 382 11.49 6.36 6.69
CA HIS A 382 10.65 6.66 7.87
C HIS A 382 11.25 7.73 8.79
N LEU A 383 12.33 8.37 8.36
CA LEU A 383 13.01 9.42 9.13
C LEU A 383 12.13 10.64 9.32
N GLY A 384 11.27 10.99 8.35
CA GLY A 384 10.32 12.09 8.47
C GLY A 384 9.42 11.97 9.69
N SER A 385 8.84 10.79 9.88
CA SER A 385 8.01 10.49 11.05
C SER A 385 8.82 10.43 12.36
N ALA A 386 10.09 10.03 12.29
CA ALA A 386 10.95 9.98 13.47
C ALA A 386 11.34 11.38 13.94
N TYR A 387 11.83 12.23 13.04
CA TYR A 387 12.16 13.62 13.33
C TYR A 387 10.96 14.45 13.77
N THR A 388 9.76 14.20 13.21
CA THR A 388 8.52 14.83 13.69
C THR A 388 8.30 14.59 15.17
N ARG A 389 8.45 13.36 15.65
CA ARG A 389 8.26 13.04 17.08
C ARG A 389 9.34 13.68 17.95
N ALA A 390 10.57 13.73 17.48
CA ALA A 390 11.65 14.41 18.19
C ALA A 390 11.41 15.93 18.27
N ALA A 391 11.02 16.58 17.17
CA ALA A 391 10.69 18.01 17.12
C ALA A 391 9.57 18.36 18.09
N LEU A 392 8.49 17.58 18.07
CA LEU A 392 7.35 17.77 19.01
C LEU A 392 7.76 17.47 20.44
N ASN A 393 8.64 16.51 20.71
CA ASN A 393 9.15 16.25 22.05
C ASN A 393 9.93 17.44 22.59
N PHE A 394 10.81 18.04 21.78
CA PHE A 394 11.54 19.25 22.16
C PHE A 394 10.59 20.44 22.38
N ALA A 395 9.57 20.64 21.56
CA ALA A 395 8.55 21.64 21.79
C ALA A 395 7.82 21.43 23.11
N LEU A 396 7.46 20.18 23.45
CA LEU A 396 6.82 19.82 24.73
C LEU A 396 7.71 20.16 25.94
N PHE A 397 9.02 20.11 25.80
CA PHE A 397 9.99 20.56 26.84
C PHE A 397 10.34 22.04 26.74
N GLY A 398 9.84 22.78 25.73
CA GLY A 398 10.14 24.19 25.49
C GLY A 398 11.60 24.42 25.10
N ASP A 399 12.21 23.49 24.38
CA ASP A 399 13.53 23.64 23.78
C ASP A 399 13.38 24.14 22.34
N GLU A 400 13.40 25.44 22.18
CA GLU A 400 13.18 26.10 20.89
C GLU A 400 14.22 25.70 19.85
N LYS A 401 15.49 25.69 20.23
CA LYS A 401 16.60 25.43 19.31
C LYS A 401 16.47 24.03 18.70
N ARG A 402 16.35 23.00 19.53
CA ARG A 402 16.27 21.61 19.05
C ARG A 402 14.91 21.34 18.39
N SER A 403 13.81 21.93 18.88
CA SER A 403 12.50 21.82 18.21
C SER A 403 12.57 22.30 16.77
N ARG A 404 13.15 23.49 16.55
CA ARG A 404 13.36 24.08 15.22
C ARG A 404 14.25 23.20 14.32
N GLU A 405 15.39 22.77 14.83
CA GLU A 405 16.34 21.93 14.08
C GLU A 405 15.67 20.62 13.60
N TYR A 406 15.04 19.90 14.53
CA TYR A 406 14.37 18.62 14.19
C TYR A 406 13.13 18.80 13.35
N ALA A 407 12.42 19.92 13.46
CA ALA A 407 11.29 20.24 12.61
C ALA A 407 11.69 20.50 11.15
N LEU A 408 12.85 21.16 10.93
CA LEU A 408 13.41 21.35 9.57
C LEU A 408 13.78 20.00 8.95
N ARG A 409 14.50 19.13 9.70
CA ARG A 409 14.81 17.76 9.24
C ARG A 409 13.55 16.96 8.96
N ALA A 410 12.53 17.08 9.81
CA ALA A 410 11.26 16.41 9.62
C ALA A 410 10.56 16.88 8.34
N ALA A 411 10.53 18.20 8.08
CA ALA A 411 9.90 18.77 6.89
C ALA A 411 10.60 18.31 5.59
N GLU A 412 11.93 18.22 5.60
CA GLU A 412 12.71 17.70 4.49
C GLU A 412 12.37 16.23 4.21
N GLU A 413 12.50 15.35 5.18
CA GLU A 413 12.24 13.92 5.05
C GLU A 413 10.77 13.60 4.73
N LEU A 414 9.82 14.33 5.33
CA LEU A 414 8.40 14.19 5.00
C LEU A 414 8.09 14.64 3.58
N SER A 415 8.82 15.61 3.05
CA SER A 415 8.68 16.03 1.64
C SER A 415 9.09 14.90 0.69
N LEU A 416 10.09 14.10 1.04
CA LEU A 416 10.45 12.88 0.30
C LEU A 416 9.42 11.76 0.51
N GLU A 417 9.06 11.47 1.77
CA GLU A 417 8.17 10.38 2.14
C GLU A 417 6.73 10.58 1.63
N LYS A 418 6.16 11.78 1.83
CA LYS A 418 4.74 12.06 1.60
C LYS A 418 4.46 13.05 0.47
N GLY A 419 5.50 13.71 -0.02
CA GLY A 419 5.41 14.78 -0.98
C GLY A 419 5.57 16.17 -0.36
N PRO A 420 6.12 17.14 -1.13
CA PRO A 420 6.42 18.49 -0.64
C PRO A 420 5.17 19.26 -0.19
N GLU A 421 4.01 18.93 -0.78
CA GLU A 421 2.72 19.56 -0.48
C GLU A 421 1.94 18.82 0.63
N SER A 422 2.54 17.83 1.29
CA SER A 422 1.86 17.12 2.38
C SER A 422 1.61 18.03 3.57
N GLY A 423 0.43 17.91 4.18
CA GLY A 423 0.07 18.67 5.38
C GLY A 423 1.07 18.44 6.53
N ASP A 424 1.66 17.26 6.62
CA ASP A 424 2.66 16.94 7.64
C ASP A 424 3.98 17.72 7.41
N ALA A 425 4.43 17.85 6.16
CA ALA A 425 5.63 18.66 5.84
C ALA A 425 5.37 20.14 6.12
N TRP A 426 4.20 20.66 5.77
CA TRP A 426 3.77 22.00 6.08
C TRP A 426 3.70 22.27 7.59
N ALA A 427 3.11 21.36 8.36
CA ALA A 427 3.04 21.47 9.81
C ALA A 427 4.44 21.56 10.46
N MET A 428 5.41 20.79 9.94
CA MET A 428 6.79 20.84 10.45
C MET A 428 7.51 22.13 10.05
N ARG A 429 7.26 22.69 8.88
CA ARG A 429 7.77 24.02 8.50
C ARG A 429 7.22 25.10 9.46
N GLY A 430 5.91 25.07 9.72
CA GLY A 430 5.29 25.99 10.69
C GLY A 430 5.85 25.84 12.12
N LEU A 431 6.08 24.61 12.57
CA LEU A 431 6.74 24.37 13.87
C LEU A 431 8.18 24.92 13.88
N ALA A 432 8.90 24.83 12.76
CA ALA A 432 10.27 25.36 12.65
C ALA A 432 10.29 26.89 12.64
N GLU A 433 9.28 27.56 12.07
CA GLU A 433 9.17 29.00 12.05
C GLU A 433 8.97 29.58 13.47
N ASP A 434 8.01 29.05 14.22
CA ASP A 434 7.69 29.49 15.58
C ASP A 434 7.33 28.31 16.50
N PRO A 435 8.34 27.63 17.10
CA PRO A 435 8.08 26.56 18.04
C PRO A 435 7.25 27.00 19.24
N GLY A 436 7.42 28.27 19.69
CA GLY A 436 6.75 28.83 20.86
C GLY A 436 5.22 29.01 20.68
N ALA A 437 4.78 29.30 19.46
CA ALA A 437 3.37 29.40 19.13
C ALA A 437 2.67 28.04 18.98
N HIS A 438 3.41 26.94 18.91
CA HIS A 438 2.80 25.64 18.72
C HIS A 438 2.05 25.19 19.99
N TRP A 439 0.86 24.61 19.81
CA TRP A 439 -0.03 24.22 20.91
C TRP A 439 0.58 23.24 21.93
N THR A 440 1.65 22.53 21.57
CA THR A 440 2.38 21.60 22.46
C THR A 440 3.43 22.29 23.34
N TRP A 441 3.72 23.56 23.08
CA TRP A 441 4.83 24.26 23.72
C TRP A 441 4.80 24.18 25.25
N GLY A 442 5.88 23.70 25.85
CA GLY A 442 6.09 23.65 27.30
C GLY A 442 5.21 22.67 28.09
N LYS A 443 4.23 22.00 27.46
CA LYS A 443 3.22 21.21 28.18
C LYS A 443 3.80 20.05 28.98
N ARG A 444 4.91 19.46 28.59
CA ARG A 444 5.53 18.37 29.36
C ARG A 444 6.29 18.89 30.58
N ARG A 445 6.83 20.12 30.52
CA ARG A 445 7.40 20.77 31.71
C ARG A 445 6.34 21.01 32.80
N GLU A 446 5.11 21.32 32.42
CA GLU A 446 4.03 21.57 33.37
C GLU A 446 3.58 20.29 34.08
N VAL A 447 3.64 19.16 33.39
CA VAL A 447 3.23 17.84 33.94
C VAL A 447 4.33 17.26 34.85
N GLN A 448 5.61 17.60 34.61
CA GLN A 448 6.75 17.08 35.38
C GLN A 448 7.14 17.94 36.59
N LYS A 449 6.48 19.11 36.77
CA LYS A 449 6.57 19.94 37.98
C LYS A 449 5.59 19.43 39.02
#